data_5125c54f583ad92d18d00e48dec52744
#
_entry.id   5125c54f583ad92d18d00e48dec52744
#
_cell.length_a   1.000
_cell.length_b   1.000
_cell.length_c   1.000
_cell.angle_alpha   90.00
_cell.angle_beta   90.00
_cell.angle_gamma   90.00
#
_symmetry.space_group_name_H-M   'P 1'
#
loop_
_entity.id
_entity.type
_entity.pdbx_description
1 polymer ?
#
loop_
_entity_poly.entity_id
_entity_poly.type
_entity_poly.pdbx_seq_one_letter_code
_entity_poly.pdbx_strand_id
1 'polypeptide(L)'
;MEEKAPVGQAYVVQLGALKNAAKVNEIVAMLRLSGHRAFTVPATPVQGEITRLYVGPDASKQKLQSALPELNALSGLNGQVKPYTTSR
;
A
#
# COMPACT_ATOMS: atom_id res chain seq x y z
N MET A 1 -27.36 -9.76 -6.93
CA MET A 1 -26.90 -9.38 -7.36
C MET A 1 -25.80 -9.25 -7.10
N GLU A 2 -25.19 -9.26 -7.40
CA GLU A 2 -24.16 -9.06 -7.15
C GLU A 2 -23.87 -7.94 -7.11
N GLU A 3 -23.45 -7.49 -6.43
CA GLU A 3 -23.08 -6.45 -6.49
C GLU A 3 -21.88 -6.37 -6.86
N LYS A 4 -21.53 -5.60 -7.68
CA LYS A 4 -20.30 -5.49 -8.00
C LYS A 4 -19.78 -4.22 -7.59
N ALA A 5 -18.51 -4.09 -7.28
CA ALA A 5 -17.89 -2.81 -6.94
C ALA A 5 -18.07 -1.84 -8.09
N PRO A 6 -18.28 -0.56 -7.80
CA PRO A 6 -18.32 0.44 -8.85
C PRO A 6 -17.01 0.46 -9.62
N VAL A 7 -17.11 0.88 -10.86
CA VAL A 7 -15.93 1.02 -11.70
C VAL A 7 -14.95 1.97 -11.01
N GLY A 8 -13.71 1.57 -10.95
CA GLY A 8 -12.66 2.40 -10.34
C GLY A 8 -12.50 2.19 -8.85
N GLN A 9 -13.39 1.43 -8.24
CA GLN A 9 -13.28 1.21 -6.82
C GLN A 9 -12.34 0.05 -6.52
N ALA A 10 -11.46 0.25 -5.57
CA ALA A 10 -10.51 -0.76 -5.17
C ALA A 10 -10.13 -0.51 -3.73
N TYR A 11 -9.19 -1.30 -3.24
CA TYR A 11 -8.70 -1.16 -1.87
C TYR A 11 -7.18 -1.15 -1.89
N VAL A 12 -6.59 -0.53 -0.87
CA VAL A 12 -5.14 -0.55 -0.68
C VAL A 12 -4.86 -0.82 0.78
N VAL A 13 -3.65 -1.29 1.04
CA VAL A 13 -3.13 -1.34 2.40
C VAL A 13 -2.26 -0.10 2.56
N GLN A 14 -2.61 0.73 3.53
CA GLN A 14 -1.77 1.86 3.89
C GLN A 14 -0.85 1.41 5.02
N LEU A 15 0.44 1.31 4.74
CA LEU A 15 1.39 0.81 5.73
C LEU A 15 1.80 1.88 6.71
N GLY A 16 1.92 3.11 6.24
CA GLY A 16 2.31 4.18 7.12
C GLY A 16 2.90 5.34 6.37
N ALA A 17 3.48 6.27 7.10
CA ALA A 17 4.07 7.46 6.53
C ALA A 17 5.42 7.69 7.17
N LEU A 18 6.43 7.93 6.36
CA LEU A 18 7.79 8.09 6.83
C LEU A 18 8.41 9.32 6.20
N LYS A 19 9.36 9.91 6.91
CA LYS A 19 10.11 11.05 6.38
C LYS A 19 11.50 10.67 5.90
N ASN A 20 11.89 9.42 6.14
CA ASN A 20 13.21 8.95 5.73
C ASN A 20 13.10 8.31 4.36
N ALA A 21 13.58 9.02 3.33
CA ALA A 21 13.45 8.55 1.96
C ALA A 21 14.17 7.23 1.73
N ALA A 22 15.34 7.07 2.35
CA ALA A 22 16.09 5.83 2.18
C ALA A 22 15.33 4.65 2.76
N LYS A 23 14.69 4.85 3.92
CA LYS A 23 13.91 3.79 4.53
C LYS A 23 12.69 3.45 3.69
N VAL A 24 12.03 4.45 3.13
CA VAL A 24 10.90 4.23 2.24
C VAL A 24 11.31 3.36 1.06
N ASN A 25 12.43 3.73 0.42
CA ASN A 25 12.90 2.98 -0.74
C ASN A 25 13.25 1.55 -0.37
N GLU A 26 13.83 1.35 0.80
CA GLU A 26 14.19 0.03 1.28
C GLU A 26 12.96 -0.84 1.46
N ILE A 27 11.94 -0.29 2.09
CA ILE A 27 10.71 -1.04 2.34
C ILE A 27 10.01 -1.37 1.03
N VAL A 28 9.93 -0.40 0.13
CA VAL A 28 9.30 -0.63 -1.17
C VAL A 28 10.02 -1.74 -1.93
N ALA A 29 11.34 -1.70 -1.93
CA ALA A 29 12.12 -2.72 -2.64
C ALA A 29 11.86 -4.10 -2.04
N MET A 30 11.82 -4.17 -0.72
CA MET A 30 11.58 -5.45 -0.04
C MET A 30 10.20 -6.00 -0.38
N LEU A 31 9.19 -5.13 -0.40
CA LEU A 31 7.83 -5.57 -0.71
C LEU A 31 7.73 -6.05 -2.15
N ARG A 32 8.37 -5.33 -3.07
CA ARG A 32 8.34 -5.73 -4.47
C ARG A 32 9.06 -7.04 -4.71
N LEU A 33 10.17 -7.24 -4.02
CA LEU A 33 10.89 -8.50 -4.13
C LEU A 33 10.07 -9.67 -3.61
N SER A 34 9.16 -9.40 -2.70
CA SER A 34 8.28 -10.44 -2.15
C SER A 34 7.01 -10.60 -2.97
N GLY A 35 6.89 -9.91 -4.08
CA GLY A 35 5.76 -10.09 -4.98
C GLY A 35 4.59 -9.17 -4.71
N HIS A 36 4.76 -8.17 -3.87
CA HIS A 36 3.69 -7.24 -3.57
C HIS A 36 3.80 -5.99 -4.43
N ARG A 37 2.65 -5.40 -4.76
CA ARG A 37 2.63 -4.16 -5.50
C ARG A 37 2.69 -3.00 -4.54
N ALA A 38 3.87 -2.49 -4.30
CA ALA A 38 4.04 -1.37 -3.38
C ALA A 38 4.22 -0.09 -4.17
N PHE A 39 3.61 0.97 -3.68
CA PHE A 39 3.81 2.30 -4.27
C PHE A 39 3.76 3.34 -3.17
N THR A 40 4.18 4.54 -3.51
CA THR A 40 4.26 5.62 -2.54
C THR A 40 3.60 6.87 -3.07
N VAL A 41 3.20 7.73 -2.17
CA VAL A 41 2.68 9.06 -2.49
C VAL A 41 3.44 10.06 -1.63
N PRO A 42 4.25 10.90 -2.24
CA PRO A 42 4.53 11.04 -3.66
C PRO A 42 5.33 9.86 -4.21
N ALA A 43 5.30 9.70 -5.53
CA ALA A 43 5.97 8.57 -6.16
C ALA A 43 7.48 8.60 -5.94
N THR A 44 8.04 9.79 -5.84
CA THR A 44 9.46 9.96 -5.56
C THR A 44 9.62 10.49 -4.15
N PRO A 45 10.11 9.67 -3.20
CA PRO A 45 10.29 10.14 -1.83
C PRO A 45 11.32 11.26 -1.75
N VAL A 46 11.05 12.24 -0.89
CA VAL A 46 11.95 13.34 -0.65
C VAL A 46 12.32 13.30 0.83
N GLN A 47 13.63 13.28 1.09
CA GLN A 47 14.12 13.22 2.45
C GLN A 47 13.59 14.40 3.27
N GLY A 48 13.02 14.10 4.42
CA GLY A 48 12.48 15.12 5.30
C GLY A 48 11.01 15.40 5.09
N GLU A 49 10.44 14.91 3.99
CA GLU A 49 9.02 15.10 3.71
C GLU A 49 8.29 13.78 3.85
N ILE A 50 7.05 13.85 4.28
CA ILE A 50 6.27 12.64 4.51
C ILE A 50 5.96 11.94 3.20
N THR A 51 6.27 10.65 3.18
CA THR A 51 5.90 9.77 2.08
C THR A 51 5.01 8.66 2.65
N ARG A 52 3.86 8.48 2.05
CA ARG A 52 2.94 7.43 2.46
C ARG A 52 3.19 6.18 1.63
N LEU A 53 3.18 5.04 2.30
CA LEU A 53 3.44 3.75 1.66
C LEU A 53 2.15 2.96 1.54
N TYR A 54 1.92 2.41 0.36
CA TYR A 54 0.72 1.64 0.07
C TYR A 54 1.07 0.35 -0.65
N VAL A 55 0.21 -0.64 -0.50
CA VAL A 55 0.28 -1.87 -1.25
C VAL A 55 -1.06 -2.06 -1.96
N GLY A 56 -1.02 -2.44 -3.20
CA GLY A 56 -2.19 -2.59 -4.03
C GLY A 56 -2.08 -1.70 -5.25
N PRO A 57 -3.19 -1.23 -5.80
CA PRO A 57 -4.56 -1.50 -5.38
C PRO A 57 -5.04 -2.87 -5.82
N ASP A 58 -6.08 -3.34 -5.17
CA ASP A 58 -6.68 -4.63 -5.49
C ASP A 58 -8.19 -4.50 -5.26
N ALA A 59 -8.96 -5.15 -6.11
CA ALA A 59 -10.41 -5.12 -5.99
C ALA A 59 -10.90 -5.93 -4.81
N SER A 60 -10.09 -6.88 -4.33
CA SER A 60 -10.50 -7.75 -3.25
C SER A 60 -9.96 -7.26 -1.92
N LYS A 61 -10.83 -6.73 -1.09
CA LYS A 61 -10.48 -6.30 0.24
C LYS A 61 -9.96 -7.46 1.07
N GLN A 62 -10.61 -8.61 0.94
CA GLN A 62 -10.23 -9.77 1.74
C GLN A 62 -8.83 -10.25 1.39
N LYS A 63 -8.47 -10.17 0.13
CA LYS A 63 -7.15 -10.58 -0.29
C LYS A 63 -6.07 -9.71 0.38
N LEU A 64 -6.33 -8.41 0.45
CA LEU A 64 -5.41 -7.51 1.10
C LEU A 64 -5.34 -7.77 2.60
N GLN A 65 -6.48 -8.05 3.22
CA GLN A 65 -6.49 -8.35 4.64
C GLN A 65 -5.70 -9.61 4.95
N SER A 66 -5.77 -10.59 4.07
CA SER A 66 -5.02 -11.82 4.25
C SER A 66 -3.52 -11.59 4.15
N ALA A 67 -3.11 -10.56 3.44
CA ALA A 67 -1.70 -10.26 3.28
C ALA A 67 -1.13 -9.39 4.40
N LEU A 68 -1.99 -8.84 5.26
CA LEU A 68 -1.53 -7.92 6.29
C LEU A 68 -0.43 -8.47 7.19
N PRO A 69 -0.53 -9.71 7.70
CA PRO A 69 0.53 -10.19 8.58
C PRO A 69 1.89 -10.18 7.91
N GLU A 70 1.94 -10.60 6.66
CA GLU A 70 3.19 -10.59 5.92
C GLU A 70 3.67 -9.19 5.63
N LEU A 71 2.75 -8.31 5.23
CA LEU A 71 3.11 -6.93 4.93
C LEU A 71 3.65 -6.22 6.16
N ASN A 72 3.03 -6.45 7.30
CA ASN A 72 3.49 -5.85 8.55
C ASN A 72 4.87 -6.38 8.93
N ALA A 73 5.08 -7.68 8.74
CA ALA A 73 6.37 -8.27 9.09
C ALA A 73 7.47 -7.74 8.18
N LEU A 74 7.19 -7.62 6.90
CA LEU A 74 8.21 -7.17 5.94
C LEU A 74 8.56 -5.70 6.13
N SER A 75 7.56 -4.88 6.43
CA SER A 75 7.76 -3.44 6.51
C SER A 75 8.14 -2.97 7.91
N GLY A 76 7.78 -3.73 8.93
CA GLY A 76 7.90 -3.27 10.30
C GLY A 76 6.85 -2.24 10.68
N LEU A 77 5.82 -2.09 9.86
CA LEU A 77 4.77 -1.11 10.08
C LEU A 77 3.45 -1.83 10.32
N ASN A 78 2.42 -1.06 10.64
CA ASN A 78 1.10 -1.61 10.88
C ASN A 78 0.15 -1.16 9.78
N GLY A 79 -0.11 -2.04 8.83
CA GLY A 79 -0.94 -1.70 7.70
C GLY A 79 -2.43 -1.73 8.03
N GLN A 80 -3.18 -0.97 7.26
CA GLN A 80 -4.64 -0.97 7.35
C GLN A 80 -5.20 -0.99 5.94
N VAL A 81 -6.24 -1.80 5.74
CA VAL A 81 -6.91 -1.83 4.45
C VAL A 81 -7.87 -0.66 4.38
N LYS A 82 -7.78 0.10 3.30
CA LYS A 82 -8.62 1.27 3.11
C LYS A 82 -9.18 1.29 1.69
N PRO A 83 -10.34 1.91 1.51
CA PRO A 83 -10.85 2.09 0.15
C PRO A 83 -9.91 2.99 -0.64
N TYR A 84 -9.74 2.67 -1.89
CA TYR A 84 -8.93 3.46 -2.80
C TYR A 84 -9.78 3.75 -4.02
N THR A 85 -10.32 4.94 -4.09
CA THR A 85 -11.21 5.33 -5.17
C THR A 85 -10.43 6.07 -6.23
N THR A 86 -10.43 5.55 -7.44
CA THR A 86 -9.81 6.26 -8.54
C THR A 86 -10.86 7.13 -9.14
N SER A 87 -10.68 8.37 -9.05
CA SER A 87 -11.65 9.23 -9.61
C SER A 87 -11.52 9.31 -11.07
N ARG A 88 -12.28 9.53 -11.49
CA ARG A 88 -12.33 9.67 -12.69
C ARG A 88 -12.00 10.38 -13.14
#